data_1ff31aac928ed71a4c5f61707a369849
#
_entry.id   1ff31aac928ed71a4c5f61707a369849
#
_cell.length_a   1.000
_cell.length_b   1.000
_cell.length_c   1.000
_cell.angle_alpha   90.00
_cell.angle_beta   90.00
_cell.angle_gamma   90.00
#
_symmetry.space_group_name_H-M   'P 1'
#
loop_
_entity.id
_entity.type
_entity.pdbx_description
1 polymer ?
#
loop_
_entity_poly.entity_id
_entity_poly.type
_entity_poly.pdbx_seq_one_letter_code
_entity_poly.pdbx_strand_id
1 'polypeptide(L)'
;MPMLRYQELNLLQMLDVLRGASLAHLALSDGAQPYVVPMAYQLEVRGGEVLLHLVSPEEGRKIATLRRNDRVCLEIDLPACAWMDTVLVEGRATSGMAEPGRAVEVVVSVMHMSGRRYFVQMT
;
A
#
# COMPACT_ATOMS: atom_id res chain seq x y z
N MET A 1 23.94 2.75 -21.87
CA MET A 1 23.37 3.31 -20.62
C MET A 1 21.87 3.10 -20.60
N PRO A 2 21.29 2.55 -19.53
CA PRO A 2 19.85 2.52 -19.40
C PRO A 2 19.29 3.93 -19.19
N MET A 3 18.14 4.20 -19.78
CA MET A 3 17.39 5.43 -19.56
C MET A 3 16.10 5.07 -18.84
N LEU A 4 15.81 5.76 -17.73
CA LEU A 4 14.56 5.62 -17.02
C LEU A 4 13.66 6.79 -17.40
N ARG A 5 12.49 6.47 -17.93
CA ARG A 5 11.45 7.44 -18.21
C ARG A 5 10.21 7.05 -17.43
N TYR A 6 9.39 8.01 -17.12
CA TYR A 6 8.13 7.73 -16.45
C TYR A 6 7.02 8.63 -16.98
N GLN A 7 5.79 8.19 -16.79
CA GLN A 7 4.60 9.00 -16.95
C GLN A 7 3.72 8.84 -15.74
N GLU A 8 2.95 9.86 -15.42
CA GLU A 8 2.01 9.78 -14.30
C GLU A 8 0.78 8.95 -14.69
N LEU A 9 0.29 8.19 -13.73
CA LEU A 9 -0.93 7.42 -13.88
C LEU A 9 -2.13 8.27 -13.44
N ASN A 10 -3.24 8.14 -14.16
CA ASN A 10 -4.51 8.73 -13.73
C ASN A 10 -5.22 7.82 -12.72
N LEU A 11 -6.33 8.27 -12.18
CA LEU A 11 -7.06 7.53 -11.14
C LEU A 11 -7.47 6.14 -11.60
N LEU A 12 -8.02 6.00 -12.81
CA LEU A 12 -8.46 4.69 -13.31
C LEU A 12 -7.28 3.73 -13.47
N GLN A 13 -6.15 4.22 -13.95
CA GLN A 13 -4.94 3.41 -14.07
C GLN A 13 -4.41 2.98 -12.70
N MET A 14 -4.43 3.87 -11.71
CA MET A 14 -4.03 3.53 -10.34
C MET A 14 -4.94 2.47 -9.74
N LEU A 15 -6.25 2.58 -9.92
CA LEU A 15 -7.19 1.57 -9.44
C LEU A 15 -6.97 0.22 -10.13
N ASP A 16 -6.61 0.23 -11.42
CA ASP A 16 -6.27 -1.01 -12.13
C ASP A 16 -5.02 -1.66 -11.54
N VAL A 17 -4.01 -0.87 -11.15
CA VAL A 17 -2.84 -1.39 -10.45
C VAL A 17 -3.24 -2.03 -9.13
N LEU A 18 -4.06 -1.36 -8.33
CA LEU A 18 -4.51 -1.89 -7.05
C LEU A 18 -5.33 -3.18 -7.20
N ARG A 19 -6.09 -3.30 -8.28
CA ARG A 19 -6.85 -4.54 -8.56
C ARG A 19 -5.97 -5.67 -9.07
N GLY A 20 -4.95 -5.33 -9.86
CA GLY A 20 -4.08 -6.33 -10.49
C GLY A 20 -2.99 -6.87 -9.58
N ALA A 21 -2.52 -6.09 -8.64
CA ALA A 21 -1.52 -6.51 -7.66
C ALA A 21 -2.20 -7.14 -6.44
N SER A 22 -1.42 -7.79 -5.60
CA SER A 22 -1.92 -8.46 -4.39
C SER A 22 -1.05 -8.21 -3.17
N LEU A 23 0.12 -7.62 -3.37
CA LEU A 23 1.09 -7.35 -2.30
C LEU A 23 1.35 -5.87 -2.21
N ALA A 24 1.31 -5.34 -0.99
CA ALA A 24 1.69 -3.98 -0.69
C ALA A 24 2.89 -3.98 0.25
N HIS A 25 3.74 -2.97 0.12
CA HIS A 25 4.78 -2.67 1.10
C HIS A 25 4.23 -1.58 2.01
N LEU A 26 3.92 -1.96 3.23
CA LEU A 26 3.36 -1.06 4.24
C LEU A 26 4.50 -0.38 4.99
N ALA A 27 4.59 0.94 4.86
CA ALA A 27 5.53 1.77 5.58
C ALA A 27 4.83 2.44 6.75
N LEU A 28 5.43 2.34 7.91
CA LEU A 28 4.87 2.85 9.16
C LEU A 28 5.98 3.34 10.09
N SER A 29 5.61 4.16 11.06
CA SER A 29 6.56 4.73 12.02
C SER A 29 5.82 5.11 13.30
N ASP A 30 6.46 4.85 14.43
CA ASP A 30 5.95 5.32 15.73
C ASP A 30 6.45 6.75 16.09
N GLY A 31 7.16 7.38 15.15
CA GLY A 31 7.77 8.69 15.33
C GLY A 31 9.29 8.63 15.51
N ALA A 32 9.85 7.43 15.67
CA ALA A 32 11.30 7.22 15.84
C ALA A 32 11.90 6.56 14.60
N GLN A 33 11.70 5.25 14.45
CA GLN A 33 12.29 4.47 13.36
C GLN A 33 11.21 4.09 12.37
N PRO A 34 11.22 4.64 11.13
CA PRO A 34 10.35 4.12 10.09
C PRO A 34 10.80 2.71 9.68
N TYR A 35 9.83 1.87 9.33
CA TYR A 35 10.13 0.55 8.79
C TYR A 35 9.04 0.11 7.82
N VAL A 36 9.33 -0.93 7.06
CA VAL A 36 8.44 -1.41 6.02
C VAL A 36 8.25 -2.92 6.14
N VAL A 37 7.03 -3.38 5.89
CA VAL A 37 6.68 -4.80 5.89
C VAL A 37 5.82 -5.13 4.67
N PRO A 38 6.00 -6.31 4.04
CA PRO A 38 5.12 -6.75 2.97
C PRO A 38 3.81 -7.27 3.55
N MET A 39 2.69 -6.92 2.92
CA MET A 39 1.38 -7.39 3.33
C MET A 39 0.48 -7.60 2.12
N ALA A 40 -0.24 -8.72 2.11
CA ALA A 40 -1.33 -8.91 1.17
C ALA A 40 -2.49 -7.97 1.52
N TYR A 41 -3.25 -7.57 0.52
CA TYR A 41 -4.37 -6.66 0.72
C TYR A 41 -5.53 -7.03 -0.18
N GLN A 42 -6.70 -6.52 0.17
CA GLN A 42 -7.89 -6.52 -0.67
C GLN A 42 -8.38 -5.09 -0.84
N LEU A 43 -8.73 -4.73 -2.07
CA LEU A 43 -9.25 -3.42 -2.40
C LEU A 43 -10.76 -3.38 -2.22
N GLU A 44 -11.25 -2.32 -1.60
CA GLU A 44 -12.66 -1.98 -1.58
C GLU A 44 -12.84 -0.55 -2.07
N VAL A 45 -13.76 -0.35 -3.02
CA VAL A 45 -14.15 0.99 -3.46
C VAL A 45 -15.63 1.14 -3.14
N ARG A 46 -15.96 2.12 -2.30
CA ARG A 46 -17.33 2.32 -1.82
C ARG A 46 -17.65 3.81 -1.77
N GLY A 47 -18.62 4.24 -2.58
CA GLY A 47 -19.11 5.62 -2.52
C GLY A 47 -18.02 6.68 -2.74
N GLY A 48 -17.05 6.40 -3.62
CA GLY A 48 -15.93 7.30 -3.86
C GLY A 48 -14.77 7.14 -2.88
N GLU A 49 -14.93 6.34 -1.83
CA GLU A 49 -13.84 6.01 -0.91
C GLU A 49 -13.06 4.79 -1.39
N VAL A 50 -11.75 4.82 -1.20
CA VAL A 50 -10.87 3.70 -1.48
C VAL A 50 -10.34 3.18 -0.14
N LEU A 51 -10.55 1.90 0.10
CA LEU A 51 -10.13 1.23 1.31
C LEU A 51 -9.24 0.04 0.95
N LEU A 52 -8.19 -0.18 1.73
CA LEU A 52 -7.35 -1.36 1.63
C LEU A 52 -7.50 -2.17 2.91
N HIS A 53 -7.89 -3.42 2.76
CA HIS A 53 -8.06 -4.36 3.87
C HIS A 53 -6.83 -5.24 3.99
N LEU A 54 -6.18 -5.19 5.13
CA LEU A 54 -4.98 -5.94 5.43
C LEU A 54 -5.27 -6.84 6.63
N VAL A 55 -4.56 -7.95 6.71
CA VAL A 55 -4.68 -8.86 7.86
C VAL A 55 -3.29 -9.13 8.42
N SER A 56 -3.13 -8.85 9.70
CA SER A 56 -1.95 -9.25 10.45
C SER A 56 -2.23 -10.58 11.13
N PRO A 57 -1.33 -11.58 10.99
CA PRO A 57 -1.59 -12.89 11.60
C PRO A 57 -1.63 -12.84 13.12
N GLU A 58 -1.06 -11.82 13.75
CA GLU A 58 -1.00 -11.70 15.20
C GLU A 58 -0.74 -10.26 15.61
N GLU A 59 -0.88 -9.99 16.90
CA GLU A 59 -0.36 -8.79 17.53
C GLU A 59 1.16 -8.75 17.38
N GLY A 60 1.73 -7.58 17.46
CA GLY A 60 3.16 -7.42 17.39
C GLY A 60 3.54 -5.97 17.14
N ARG A 61 4.78 -5.78 16.68
CA ARG A 61 5.34 -4.44 16.47
C ARG A 61 4.51 -3.59 15.52
N LYS A 62 4.04 -4.14 14.40
CA LYS A 62 3.29 -3.34 13.42
C LYS A 62 1.95 -2.85 13.98
N ILE A 63 1.22 -3.70 14.70
CA ILE A 63 -0.07 -3.30 15.30
C ILE A 63 0.15 -2.27 16.41
N ALA A 64 1.15 -2.49 17.27
CA ALA A 64 1.50 -1.52 18.31
C ALA A 64 1.89 -0.17 17.70
N THR A 65 2.65 -0.18 16.61
CA THR A 65 3.05 1.04 15.90
C THR A 65 1.83 1.75 15.31
N LEU A 66 0.92 1.03 14.65
CA LEU A 66 -0.29 1.61 14.06
C LEU A 66 -1.20 2.26 15.11
N ARG A 67 -1.25 1.70 16.32
CA ARG A 67 -2.03 2.29 17.41
C ARG A 67 -1.43 3.56 17.96
N ARG A 68 -0.12 3.74 17.84
CA ARG A 68 0.57 4.98 18.24
C ARG A 68 0.54 6.04 17.16
N ASN A 69 0.63 5.61 15.90
CA ASN A 69 0.61 6.48 14.74
C ASN A 69 -0.13 5.79 13.62
N ASP A 70 -1.32 6.26 13.32
CA ASP A 70 -2.19 5.68 12.32
C ASP A 70 -1.86 6.10 10.88
N ARG A 71 -0.91 7.01 10.69
CA ARG A 71 -0.50 7.48 9.36
C ARG A 71 0.41 6.45 8.73
N VAL A 72 0.04 6.01 7.54
CA VAL A 72 0.76 4.97 6.80
C VAL A 72 0.95 5.37 5.35
N CYS A 73 1.93 4.73 4.73
CA CYS A 73 2.13 4.77 3.30
C CYS A 73 2.23 3.33 2.80
N LEU A 74 1.60 3.03 1.67
CA LEU A 74 1.74 1.74 1.02
C LEU A 74 2.29 1.96 -0.38
N GLU A 75 3.25 1.13 -0.77
CA GLU A 75 3.80 1.11 -2.11
C GLU A 75 3.37 -0.20 -2.77
N ILE A 76 2.78 -0.11 -3.96
CA ILE A 76 2.19 -1.24 -4.66
C ILE A 76 2.69 -1.23 -6.09
N ASP A 77 3.30 -2.35 -6.51
CA ASP A 77 3.87 -2.48 -7.84
C ASP A 77 3.09 -3.49 -8.67
N LEU A 78 2.95 -3.19 -9.95
CA LEU A 78 2.41 -4.12 -10.92
C LEU A 78 3.33 -4.14 -12.15
N PRO A 79 4.25 -5.13 -12.23
CA PRO A 79 5.15 -5.23 -13.36
C PRO A 79 4.44 -5.71 -14.63
N ALA A 80 4.88 -5.21 -15.77
CA ALA A 80 4.50 -5.67 -17.09
C ALA A 80 5.76 -5.95 -17.90
N CYS A 81 5.61 -6.42 -19.16
CA CYS A 81 6.78 -6.77 -19.97
C CYS A 81 7.69 -5.59 -20.26
N ALA A 82 7.11 -4.41 -20.52
CA ALA A 82 7.83 -3.24 -21.00
C ALA A 82 7.89 -2.10 -20.00
N TRP A 83 7.17 -2.21 -18.88
CA TRP A 83 7.13 -1.15 -17.88
C TRP A 83 6.78 -1.71 -16.50
N MET A 84 6.93 -0.86 -15.50
CA MET A 84 6.52 -1.12 -14.12
C MET A 84 5.56 -0.01 -13.69
N ASP A 85 4.36 -0.38 -13.30
CA ASP A 85 3.44 0.57 -12.68
C ASP A 85 3.61 0.53 -11.17
N THR A 86 3.73 1.70 -10.56
CA THR A 86 3.88 1.85 -9.12
C THR A 86 2.86 2.86 -8.60
N VAL A 87 2.18 2.50 -7.52
CA VAL A 87 1.24 3.39 -6.84
C VAL A 87 1.70 3.58 -5.40
N LEU A 88 1.76 4.84 -4.97
CA LEU A 88 1.95 5.21 -3.58
C LEU A 88 0.60 5.61 -3.00
N VAL A 89 0.25 5.00 -1.89
CA VAL A 89 -0.98 5.27 -1.16
C VAL A 89 -0.61 5.90 0.18
N GLU A 90 -1.17 7.05 0.47
CA GLU A 90 -1.07 7.67 1.79
C GLU A 90 -2.44 7.59 2.45
N GLY A 91 -2.47 7.18 3.71
CA GLY A 91 -3.75 7.01 4.39
C GLY A 91 -3.62 6.85 5.88
N ARG A 92 -4.73 6.50 6.49
CA ARG A 92 -4.83 6.23 7.92
C ARG A 92 -5.31 4.81 8.13
N ALA A 93 -4.67 4.14 9.07
CA ALA A 93 -4.94 2.74 9.40
C ALA A 93 -5.76 2.64 10.69
N THR A 94 -6.80 1.82 10.64
CA THR A 94 -7.58 1.45 11.83
C THR A 94 -7.42 -0.04 12.04
N SER A 95 -7.00 -0.44 13.22
CA SER A 95 -6.88 -1.86 13.57
C SER A 95 -8.08 -2.30 14.41
N GLY A 96 -8.55 -3.52 14.16
CA GLY A 96 -9.57 -4.15 14.99
C GLY A 96 -9.01 -4.53 16.36
N MET A 97 -9.90 -4.99 17.24
CA MET A 97 -9.49 -5.49 18.54
C MET A 97 -8.78 -6.82 18.37
N ALA A 98 -7.67 -6.96 19.09
CA ALA A 98 -6.95 -8.22 19.12
C ALA A 98 -7.65 -9.18 20.07
N GLU A 99 -7.88 -10.39 19.57
CA GLU A 99 -8.29 -11.53 20.39
C GLU A 99 -7.17 -12.56 20.40
N PRO A 100 -6.87 -13.19 21.54
CA PRO A 100 -5.80 -14.19 21.58
C PRO A 100 -5.98 -15.28 20.53
N GLY A 101 -4.92 -15.53 19.75
CA GLY A 101 -4.91 -16.54 18.70
C GLY A 101 -5.66 -16.17 17.43
N ARG A 102 -6.13 -14.93 17.29
CA ARG A 102 -6.83 -14.46 16.09
C ARG A 102 -6.04 -13.41 15.35
N ALA A 103 -6.23 -13.40 14.03
CA ALA A 103 -5.66 -12.37 13.16
C ALA A 103 -6.29 -11.00 13.47
N VAL A 104 -5.50 -9.96 13.28
CA VAL A 104 -5.94 -8.58 13.46
C VAL A 104 -6.22 -7.98 12.09
N GLU A 105 -7.45 -7.51 11.89
CA GLU A 105 -7.81 -6.80 10.67
C GLU A 105 -7.35 -5.34 10.76
N VAL A 106 -6.75 -4.87 9.66
CA VAL A 106 -6.33 -3.47 9.52
C VAL A 106 -6.99 -2.92 8.28
N VAL A 107 -7.67 -1.79 8.42
CA VAL A 107 -8.31 -1.10 7.30
C VAL A 107 -7.60 0.23 7.09
N VAL A 108 -7.08 0.43 5.88
CA VAL A 108 -6.46 1.70 5.49
C VAL A 108 -7.47 2.51 4.69
N SER A 109 -7.81 3.67 5.21
CA SER A 109 -8.59 4.66 4.49
C SER A 109 -7.64 5.51 3.64
N VAL A 110 -7.78 5.42 2.33
CA VAL A 110 -6.87 6.09 1.39
C VAL A 110 -7.23 7.56 1.31
N MET A 111 -6.26 8.43 1.59
CA MET A 111 -6.43 9.89 1.57
C MET A 111 -5.81 10.51 0.33
N HIS A 112 -4.73 9.93 -0.16
CA HIS A 112 -4.03 10.43 -1.34
C HIS A 112 -3.35 9.27 -2.07
N MET A 113 -3.39 9.31 -3.39
CA MET A 113 -2.66 8.37 -4.24
C MET A 113 -1.88 9.11 -5.30
N SER A 114 -0.69 8.62 -5.60
CA SER A 114 0.09 9.01 -6.76
C SER A 114 0.59 7.75 -7.44
N GLY A 115 0.78 7.81 -8.75
CA GLY A 115 1.23 6.63 -9.48
C GLY A 115 2.07 7.00 -10.67
N ARG A 116 3.01 6.12 -10.99
CA ARG A 116 3.91 6.29 -12.11
C ARG A 116 4.07 4.98 -12.88
N ARG A 117 4.17 5.11 -14.18
CA ARG A 117 4.60 4.04 -15.07
C ARG A 117 6.04 4.32 -15.49
N TYR A 118 6.92 3.40 -15.14
CA TYR A 118 8.32 3.49 -15.44
C TYR A 118 8.67 2.65 -16.66
N PHE A 119 9.41 3.22 -17.58
CA PHE A 119 9.95 2.53 -18.75
C PHE A 119 11.47 2.50 -18.62
N VAL A 120 12.06 1.35 -18.80
CA VAL A 120 13.52 1.21 -18.84
C VAL A 120 13.94 0.95 -20.28
N GLN A 121 14.74 1.85 -20.83
CA GLN A 121 15.30 1.73 -22.14
C GLN A 121 16.81 1.46 -22.05
N MET A 122 17.23 0.37 -22.67
CA MET A 122 18.66 0.05 -22.78
C MET A 122 19.14 0.47 -24.18
N THR A 123 20.24 1.22 -24.22
CA THR A 123 20.87 1.67 -25.47
C THR A 123 22.16 0.93 -25.72
#